data_61919510ba60eabe6cb2bb893c450a61
#
_entry.id   61919510ba60eabe6cb2bb893c450a61
#
_cell.length_a   1.000
_cell.length_b   1.000
_cell.length_c   1.000
_cell.angle_alpha   90.00
_cell.angle_beta   90.00
_cell.angle_gamma   90.00
#
_symmetry.space_group_name_H-M   'P 1'
#
loop_
_entity.id
_entity.type
_entity.pdbx_description
1 polymer ?
#
loop_
_entity_poly.entity_id
_entity_poly.type
_entity_poly.pdbx_seq_one_letter_code
_entity_poly.pdbx_strand_id
1 'polypeptide(L)'
;MFNGIGDNGEVKNLQLVDVDYDVKQGGASGGIAWSNYGTITACSVTGTIAAANGGVGGIATSNIGTITACWFKGSITGYRFAGGIAAFNYNDVSACYWNGNVSSGIPSGTNETTEVNDGDSWQPAVNGMNAALTGNGYQWALGKDGLPVLQKKQ
;
A
#
# COMPACT_ATOMS: atom_id res chain seq x y z
N MET A 1 1.30 -10.63 -7.00
CA MET A 1 0.75 -9.36 -7.55
C MET A 1 -0.35 -9.65 -8.56
N PHE A 2 -1.46 -8.94 -8.46
CA PHE A 2 -2.55 -9.00 -9.44
C PHE A 2 -2.28 -8.05 -10.60
N ASN A 3 -2.61 -8.45 -11.84
CA ASN A 3 -2.55 -7.55 -12.99
C ASN A 3 -3.64 -6.46 -12.89
N GLY A 4 -4.83 -6.81 -12.43
CA GLY A 4 -5.92 -5.87 -12.17
C GLY A 4 -6.94 -6.42 -11.20
N ILE A 5 -7.54 -5.49 -10.44
CA ILE A 5 -8.72 -5.74 -9.59
C ILE A 5 -9.87 -5.01 -10.28
N GLY A 6 -10.89 -5.75 -10.74
CA GLY A 6 -12.04 -5.17 -11.45
C GLY A 6 -13.00 -4.41 -10.52
N ASP A 7 -13.99 -3.70 -11.10
CA ASP A 7 -14.90 -2.78 -10.39
C ASP A 7 -15.63 -3.37 -9.17
N ASN A 8 -15.94 -4.66 -9.19
CA ASN A 8 -16.56 -5.36 -8.06
C ASN A 8 -15.56 -6.27 -7.33
N GLY A 9 -14.28 -6.19 -7.69
CA GLY A 9 -13.22 -6.98 -7.08
C GLY A 9 -12.85 -6.44 -5.70
N GLU A 10 -12.56 -7.34 -4.76
CA GLU A 10 -12.11 -6.98 -3.42
C GLU A 10 -10.87 -7.79 -3.04
N VAL A 11 -9.83 -7.10 -2.57
CA VAL A 11 -8.68 -7.70 -1.89
C VAL A 11 -8.63 -7.14 -0.49
N LYS A 12 -8.77 -8.00 0.50
CA LYS A 12 -8.76 -7.58 1.90
C LYS A 12 -7.99 -8.52 2.81
N ASN A 13 -7.49 -7.95 3.90
CA ASN A 13 -6.84 -8.69 4.98
C ASN A 13 -5.63 -9.51 4.50
N LEU A 14 -4.89 -8.97 3.51
CA LEU A 14 -3.72 -9.61 2.91
C LEU A 14 -2.44 -8.94 3.40
N GLN A 15 -1.52 -9.75 3.88
CA GLN A 15 -0.16 -9.29 4.21
C GLN A 15 0.84 -10.01 3.29
N LEU A 16 1.57 -9.24 2.48
CA LEU A 16 2.68 -9.71 1.67
C LEU A 16 3.98 -9.30 2.34
N VAL A 17 4.80 -10.28 2.67
CA VAL A 17 6.02 -10.07 3.47
C VAL A 17 7.25 -10.36 2.62
N ASP A 18 8.22 -9.45 2.69
CA ASP A 18 9.52 -9.56 2.03
C ASP A 18 9.42 -9.86 0.51
N VAL A 19 8.51 -9.13 -0.17
CA VAL A 19 8.42 -9.24 -1.62
C VAL A 19 9.70 -8.71 -2.29
N ASP A 20 10.09 -9.33 -3.39
CA ASP A 20 11.18 -8.90 -4.23
C ASP A 20 10.72 -8.90 -5.70
N TYR A 21 10.20 -7.73 -6.14
CA TYR A 21 9.69 -7.54 -7.49
C TYR A 21 10.65 -6.68 -8.30
N ASP A 22 11.21 -7.26 -9.36
CA ASP A 22 12.09 -6.57 -10.29
C ASP A 22 11.56 -6.71 -11.73
N VAL A 23 10.85 -5.68 -12.19
CA VAL A 23 10.26 -5.63 -13.53
C VAL A 23 11.24 -4.94 -14.48
N LYS A 24 12.10 -5.72 -15.13
CA LYS A 24 13.24 -5.25 -15.96
C LYS A 24 12.84 -4.67 -17.31
N GLN A 25 11.70 -5.05 -17.88
CA GLN A 25 11.26 -4.60 -19.21
C GLN A 25 9.82 -4.10 -19.19
N GLY A 26 9.65 -2.82 -19.55
CA GLY A 26 8.40 -2.25 -20.04
C GLY A 26 7.20 -2.23 -19.07
N GLY A 27 7.43 -2.38 -17.77
CA GLY A 27 6.34 -2.52 -16.83
C GLY A 27 6.35 -1.51 -15.69
N ALA A 28 5.17 -1.23 -15.20
CA ALA A 28 4.91 -0.63 -13.91
C ALA A 28 4.63 -1.74 -12.90
N SER A 29 4.83 -1.51 -11.61
CA SER A 29 4.62 -2.51 -10.58
C SER A 29 3.94 -1.92 -9.34
N GLY A 30 2.95 -2.64 -8.82
CA GLY A 30 2.38 -2.37 -7.50
C GLY A 30 2.55 -3.58 -6.59
N GLY A 31 2.64 -3.38 -5.30
CA GLY A 31 2.83 -4.49 -4.37
C GLY A 31 1.70 -5.51 -4.42
N ILE A 32 0.45 -5.04 -4.51
CA ILE A 32 -0.74 -5.90 -4.62
C ILE A 32 -1.24 -5.93 -6.05
N ALA A 33 -1.43 -4.78 -6.70
CA ALA A 33 -2.00 -4.72 -8.03
C ALA A 33 -1.29 -3.72 -8.94
N TRP A 34 -1.27 -4.00 -10.25
CA TRP A 34 -0.92 -3.00 -11.25
C TRP A 34 -2.04 -1.95 -11.36
N SER A 35 -3.29 -2.37 -11.55
CA SER A 35 -4.45 -1.45 -11.57
C SER A 35 -5.52 -1.91 -10.59
N ASN A 36 -6.03 -0.98 -9.79
CA ASN A 36 -7.17 -1.22 -8.90
C ASN A 36 -8.38 -0.40 -9.36
N TYR A 37 -9.41 -1.06 -9.83
CA TYR A 37 -10.74 -0.49 -10.09
C TYR A 37 -11.73 -0.83 -8.98
N GLY A 38 -11.42 -1.83 -8.16
CA GLY A 38 -12.23 -2.31 -7.05
C GLY A 38 -11.79 -1.77 -5.71
N THR A 39 -11.66 -2.64 -4.73
CA THR A 39 -11.35 -2.25 -3.35
C THR A 39 -10.15 -3.04 -2.80
N ILE A 40 -9.19 -2.33 -2.21
CA ILE A 40 -8.10 -2.91 -1.42
C ILE A 40 -8.23 -2.41 0.03
N THR A 41 -8.45 -3.31 0.98
CA THR A 41 -8.71 -2.94 2.38
C THR A 41 -7.90 -3.77 3.35
N ALA A 42 -7.32 -3.11 4.37
CA ALA A 42 -6.56 -3.77 5.43
C ALA A 42 -5.47 -4.70 4.87
N CYS A 43 -4.68 -4.18 3.94
CA CYS A 43 -3.61 -4.94 3.30
C CYS A 43 -2.24 -4.28 3.59
N SER A 44 -1.20 -5.09 3.57
CA SER A 44 0.16 -4.60 3.73
C SER A 44 1.15 -5.27 2.80
N VAL A 45 2.21 -4.56 2.51
CA VAL A 45 3.33 -5.06 1.71
C VAL A 45 4.63 -4.60 2.37
N THR A 46 5.56 -5.54 2.56
CA THR A 46 6.96 -5.23 2.90
C THR A 46 7.90 -5.80 1.85
N GLY A 47 9.04 -5.14 1.63
CA GLY A 47 10.07 -5.64 0.74
C GLY A 47 10.53 -4.63 -0.33
N THR A 48 10.97 -5.14 -1.46
CA THR A 48 11.50 -4.33 -2.57
C THR A 48 10.63 -4.45 -3.81
N ILE A 49 10.31 -3.30 -4.41
CA ILE A 49 9.56 -3.22 -5.66
C ILE A 49 10.29 -2.30 -6.62
N ALA A 50 10.72 -2.83 -7.75
CA ALA A 50 11.43 -2.09 -8.77
C ALA A 50 10.79 -2.24 -10.15
N ALA A 51 10.77 -1.17 -10.93
CA ALA A 51 10.38 -1.20 -12.34
C ALA A 51 11.21 -0.21 -13.16
N ALA A 52 11.76 -0.69 -14.27
CA ALA A 52 12.69 0.08 -15.08
C ALA A 52 12.05 1.25 -15.85
N ASN A 53 10.80 1.16 -16.25
CA ASN A 53 10.19 2.11 -17.20
C ASN A 53 8.80 2.63 -16.81
N GLY A 54 8.29 2.27 -15.65
CA GLY A 54 6.93 2.63 -15.24
C GLY A 54 6.83 3.25 -13.85
N GLY A 55 5.61 3.58 -13.45
CA GLY A 55 5.29 3.96 -12.08
C GLY A 55 5.33 2.75 -11.15
N VAL A 56 5.73 2.98 -9.91
CA VAL A 56 5.74 1.95 -8.87
C VAL A 56 4.98 2.43 -7.66
N GLY A 57 4.06 1.61 -7.17
CA GLY A 57 3.34 1.87 -5.92
C GLY A 57 3.54 0.76 -4.90
N GLY A 58 3.69 1.10 -3.62
CA GLY A 58 3.84 0.12 -2.56
C GLY A 58 2.63 -0.82 -2.45
N ILE A 59 1.44 -0.34 -2.75
CA ILE A 59 0.19 -1.11 -2.77
C ILE A 59 -0.29 -1.31 -4.21
N ALA A 60 -0.48 -0.25 -4.98
CA ALA A 60 -0.92 -0.33 -6.36
C ALA A 60 -0.14 0.63 -7.25
N THR A 61 0.05 0.30 -8.54
CA THR A 61 0.58 1.30 -9.47
C THR A 61 -0.46 2.37 -9.75
N SER A 62 -1.65 1.98 -10.16
CA SER A 62 -2.77 2.88 -10.49
C SER A 62 -3.99 2.55 -9.67
N ASN A 63 -4.52 3.53 -8.95
CA ASN A 63 -5.77 3.40 -8.20
C ASN A 63 -6.88 4.21 -8.85
N ILE A 64 -7.91 3.53 -9.33
CA ILE A 64 -9.15 4.07 -9.89
C ILE A 64 -10.32 3.72 -8.98
N GLY A 65 -10.13 2.72 -8.11
CA GLY A 65 -11.05 2.30 -7.08
C GLY A 65 -10.72 2.88 -5.70
N THR A 66 -10.79 2.07 -4.67
CA THR A 66 -10.56 2.50 -3.28
C THR A 66 -9.40 1.71 -2.63
N ILE A 67 -8.54 2.41 -1.90
CA ILE A 67 -7.51 1.80 -1.03
C ILE A 67 -7.70 2.34 0.39
N THR A 68 -7.97 1.48 1.36
CA THR A 68 -8.28 1.89 2.73
C THR A 68 -7.51 1.08 3.77
N ALA A 69 -6.97 1.76 4.78
CA ALA A 69 -6.32 1.16 5.94
C ALA A 69 -5.18 0.19 5.55
N CYS A 70 -4.39 0.58 4.56
CA CYS A 70 -3.26 -0.19 4.04
C CYS A 70 -1.93 0.43 4.43
N TRP A 71 -0.88 -0.38 4.44
CA TRP A 71 0.46 0.16 4.68
C TRP A 71 1.54 -0.55 3.87
N PHE A 72 2.62 0.18 3.62
CA PHE A 72 3.83 -0.29 2.94
C PHE A 72 5.07 0.04 3.75
N LYS A 73 6.03 -0.88 3.79
CA LYS A 73 7.39 -0.60 4.26
C LYS A 73 8.42 -1.29 3.40
N GLY A 74 9.36 -0.51 2.86
CA GLY A 74 10.43 -1.10 2.06
C GLY A 74 11.09 -0.14 1.10
N SER A 75 11.66 -0.70 0.03
CA SER A 75 12.34 0.06 -1.01
C SER A 75 11.55 0.04 -2.31
N ILE A 76 11.37 1.23 -2.89
CA ILE A 76 10.70 1.41 -4.18
C ILE A 76 11.67 2.08 -5.15
N THR A 77 11.80 1.52 -6.35
CA THR A 77 12.57 2.12 -7.44
C THR A 77 11.71 2.16 -8.69
N GLY A 78 11.38 3.36 -9.15
CA GLY A 78 10.59 3.61 -10.36
C GLY A 78 11.20 4.69 -11.22
N TYR A 79 10.90 4.69 -12.53
CA TYR A 79 11.49 5.63 -13.48
C TYR A 79 11.03 7.08 -13.29
N ARG A 80 9.72 7.31 -13.06
CA ARG A 80 9.15 8.66 -12.92
C ARG A 80 8.28 8.86 -11.68
N PHE A 81 7.45 7.89 -11.37
CA PHE A 81 6.50 7.98 -10.27
C PHE A 81 6.70 6.80 -9.34
N ALA A 82 7.25 7.07 -8.17
CA ALA A 82 7.46 6.10 -7.12
C ALA A 82 6.68 6.56 -5.88
N GLY A 83 5.62 5.86 -5.53
CA GLY A 83 4.75 6.20 -4.42
C GLY A 83 4.71 5.12 -3.34
N GLY A 84 4.79 5.52 -2.07
CA GLY A 84 4.71 4.59 -0.94
C GLY A 84 3.42 3.77 -0.90
N ILE A 85 2.33 4.33 -1.43
CA ILE A 85 1.03 3.64 -1.54
C ILE A 85 0.65 3.43 -3.01
N ALA A 86 0.56 4.49 -3.81
CA ALA A 86 0.21 4.39 -5.22
C ALA A 86 1.06 5.34 -6.06
N ALA A 87 1.46 4.93 -7.28
CA ALA A 87 2.15 5.83 -8.20
C ALA A 87 1.18 6.87 -8.79
N PHE A 88 -0.03 6.43 -9.12
CA PHE A 88 -1.11 7.27 -9.67
C PHE A 88 -2.40 7.01 -8.89
N ASN A 89 -3.03 8.08 -8.42
CA ASN A 89 -4.34 7.98 -7.76
C ASN A 89 -5.37 8.86 -8.44
N TYR A 90 -6.48 8.26 -8.85
CA TYR A 90 -7.61 8.91 -9.53
C TYR A 90 -8.90 8.85 -8.71
N ASN A 91 -8.91 8.18 -7.55
CA ASN A 91 -10.07 8.06 -6.71
C ASN A 91 -9.67 8.05 -5.23
N ASP A 92 -10.25 7.22 -4.38
CA ASP A 92 -10.08 7.32 -2.93
C ASP A 92 -8.92 6.49 -2.38
N VAL A 93 -8.08 7.14 -1.57
CA VAL A 93 -7.08 6.53 -0.71
C VAL A 93 -7.21 7.13 0.68
N SER A 94 -7.48 6.30 1.68
CA SER A 94 -7.75 6.75 3.05
C SER A 94 -7.06 5.90 4.12
N ALA A 95 -6.63 6.54 5.20
CA ALA A 95 -5.94 5.90 6.32
C ALA A 95 -4.80 4.96 5.88
N CYS A 96 -3.99 5.39 4.91
CA CYS A 96 -2.87 4.63 4.38
C CYS A 96 -1.53 5.22 4.83
N TYR A 97 -0.60 4.35 5.18
CA TYR A 97 0.68 4.71 5.79
C TYR A 97 1.84 4.03 5.07
N TRP A 98 2.98 4.68 5.04
CA TRP A 98 4.15 4.13 4.38
C TRP A 98 5.47 4.55 5.04
N ASN A 99 6.48 3.72 4.87
CA ASN A 99 7.88 4.02 5.19
C ASN A 99 8.76 3.47 4.08
N GLY A 100 9.62 4.31 3.52
CA GLY A 100 10.48 3.90 2.42
C GLY A 100 11.33 5.03 1.87
N ASN A 101 12.04 4.75 0.81
CA ASN A 101 12.98 5.64 0.13
C ASN A 101 12.34 6.60 -0.90
N VAL A 102 11.05 6.77 -0.87
CA VAL A 102 10.32 7.67 -1.78
C VAL A 102 9.95 8.97 -1.08
N SER A 103 9.71 10.02 -1.85
CA SER A 103 9.40 11.35 -1.33
C SER A 103 7.90 11.61 -1.13
N SER A 104 7.04 10.67 -1.51
CA SER A 104 5.59 10.81 -1.42
C SER A 104 4.91 9.45 -1.39
N GLY A 105 3.81 9.36 -0.67
CA GLY A 105 2.94 8.18 -0.73
C GLY A 105 2.15 8.09 -2.03
N ILE A 106 1.81 9.25 -2.63
CA ILE A 106 1.12 9.35 -3.93
C ILE A 106 1.74 10.53 -4.71
N PRO A 107 2.72 10.29 -5.60
CA PRO A 107 3.37 11.35 -6.36
C PRO A 107 2.48 11.95 -7.45
N SER A 108 1.46 11.25 -7.91
CA SER A 108 0.52 11.74 -8.93
C SER A 108 -0.92 11.42 -8.56
N GLY A 109 -1.69 12.43 -8.26
CA GLY A 109 -3.10 12.30 -7.88
C GLY A 109 -3.47 13.11 -6.64
N THR A 110 -4.62 12.78 -6.08
CA THR A 110 -5.18 13.41 -4.88
C THR A 110 -5.20 12.43 -3.71
N ASN A 111 -5.60 12.88 -2.56
CA ASN A 111 -5.63 12.23 -1.26
C ASN A 111 -4.26 12.22 -0.55
N GLU A 112 -4.35 12.20 0.74
CA GLU A 112 -3.19 12.24 1.62
C GLU A 112 -2.89 10.86 2.19
N THR A 113 -1.60 10.57 2.26
CA THR A 113 -1.06 9.41 2.96
C THR A 113 -0.07 9.90 3.99
N THR A 114 0.20 9.11 5.00
CA THR A 114 1.09 9.49 6.09
C THR A 114 2.38 8.68 6.04
N GLU A 115 3.51 9.37 5.97
CA GLU A 115 4.81 8.76 6.17
C GLU A 115 5.04 8.44 7.65
N VAL A 116 5.56 7.26 7.92
CA VAL A 116 6.08 6.87 9.22
C VAL A 116 7.61 6.84 9.08
N ASN A 117 8.30 7.81 9.68
CA ASN A 117 9.74 7.93 9.51
C ASN A 117 10.50 6.79 10.21
N ASP A 118 11.74 6.59 9.83
CA ASP A 118 12.60 5.61 10.49
C ASP A 118 12.78 5.95 11.98
N GLY A 119 12.53 4.95 12.82
CA GLY A 119 12.58 5.08 14.27
C GLY A 119 11.27 5.54 14.93
N ASP A 120 10.29 5.99 14.15
CA ASP A 120 8.98 6.35 14.68
C ASP A 120 8.13 5.11 15.01
N SER A 121 7.25 5.27 15.98
CA SER A 121 6.27 4.23 16.32
C SER A 121 5.16 4.15 15.27
N TRP A 122 4.80 2.95 14.87
CA TRP A 122 3.63 2.67 14.03
C TRP A 122 2.29 2.71 14.78
N GLN A 123 2.28 2.99 16.09
CA GLN A 123 1.02 3.02 16.86
C GLN A 123 0.01 4.07 16.37
N PRO A 124 0.42 5.29 15.97
CA PRO A 124 -0.51 6.24 15.35
C PRO A 124 -1.12 5.71 14.04
N ALA A 125 -0.33 5.01 13.21
CA ALA A 125 -0.81 4.37 12.00
C ALA A 125 -1.82 3.26 12.30
N VAL A 126 -1.54 2.40 13.27
CA VAL A 126 -2.47 1.37 13.75
C VAL A 126 -3.80 1.97 14.18
N ASN A 127 -3.77 3.05 14.95
CA ASN A 127 -4.99 3.73 15.41
C ASN A 127 -5.80 4.32 14.25
N GLY A 128 -5.13 4.99 13.31
CA GLY A 128 -5.77 5.58 12.13
C GLY A 128 -6.38 4.53 11.20
N MET A 129 -5.65 3.46 10.92
CA MET A 129 -6.16 2.36 10.11
C MET A 129 -7.38 1.68 10.76
N ASN A 130 -7.33 1.43 12.08
CA ASN A 130 -8.44 0.79 12.79
C ASN A 130 -9.70 1.67 12.82
N ALA A 131 -9.55 2.98 12.91
CA ALA A 131 -10.68 3.91 12.85
C ALA A 131 -11.41 3.84 11.50
N ALA A 132 -10.70 3.54 10.41
CA ALA A 132 -11.26 3.38 9.08
C ALA A 132 -11.84 1.99 8.80
N LEU A 133 -11.55 0.98 9.64
CA LEU A 133 -11.98 -0.41 9.45
C LEU A 133 -13.32 -0.71 10.16
N THR A 134 -14.38 -0.01 9.78
CA THR A 134 -15.74 -0.28 10.27
C THR A 134 -16.27 -1.58 9.64
N GLY A 135 -16.79 -2.49 10.46
CA GLY A 135 -17.38 -3.75 9.98
C GLY A 135 -16.38 -4.82 9.51
N ASN A 136 -15.08 -4.55 9.50
CA ASN A 136 -14.07 -5.56 9.22
C ASN A 136 -13.89 -6.49 10.44
N GLY A 137 -13.85 -7.80 10.21
CA GLY A 137 -13.60 -8.82 11.25
C GLY A 137 -12.14 -8.87 11.74
N TYR A 138 -11.27 -8.05 11.17
CA TYR A 138 -9.85 -7.92 11.53
C TYR A 138 -9.53 -6.50 11.96
N GLN A 139 -8.44 -6.36 12.70
CA GLN A 139 -7.87 -5.09 13.13
C GLN A 139 -6.35 -5.14 13.04
N TRP A 140 -5.72 -3.99 12.95
CA TRP A 140 -4.29 -3.85 13.07
C TRP A 140 -3.86 -3.80 14.54
N ALA A 141 -2.73 -4.40 14.86
CA ALA A 141 -2.05 -4.29 16.15
C ALA A 141 -0.54 -4.26 15.92
N LEU A 142 0.24 -3.77 16.87
CA LEU A 142 1.70 -3.86 16.74
C LEU A 142 2.17 -5.30 16.95
N GLY A 143 2.96 -5.80 16.01
CA GLY A 143 3.71 -7.04 16.13
C GLY A 143 4.94 -6.89 17.05
N LYS A 144 5.65 -7.99 17.25
CA LYS A 144 6.87 -8.00 18.09
C LYS A 144 8.02 -7.17 17.51
N ASP A 145 8.04 -6.99 16.20
CA ASP A 145 8.98 -6.16 15.44
C ASP A 145 8.58 -4.68 15.39
N GLY A 146 7.47 -4.30 16.02
CA GLY A 146 6.93 -2.95 16.02
C GLY A 146 6.15 -2.57 14.75
N LEU A 147 5.99 -3.49 13.79
CA LEU A 147 5.19 -3.25 12.58
C LEU A 147 3.74 -3.67 12.78
N PRO A 148 2.78 -3.05 12.05
CA PRO A 148 1.39 -3.46 12.14
C PRO A 148 1.17 -4.88 11.59
N VAL A 149 0.46 -5.69 12.33
CA VAL A 149 0.02 -7.04 11.93
C VAL A 149 -1.49 -7.15 12.06
N LEU A 150 -2.11 -7.92 11.18
CA LEU A 150 -3.55 -8.17 11.24
C LEU A 150 -3.87 -9.21 12.30
N GLN A 151 -4.86 -8.90 13.11
CA GLN A 151 -5.42 -9.81 14.11
C GLN A 151 -6.93 -9.90 13.93
N LYS A 152 -7.48 -11.10 14.08
CA LYS A 152 -8.93 -11.29 14.11
C LYS A 152 -9.51 -10.61 15.35
N LYS A 153 -10.59 -9.85 15.19
CA LYS A 153 -11.34 -9.30 16.34
C LYS A 153 -11.96 -10.43 17.14
N GLN A 154 -11.83 -10.32 18.43
CA GLN A 154 -12.48 -11.24 19.38
C GLN A 154 -13.96 -10.94 19.51
#